data_6f33c7c37a9e3eecea18a07498f0e475
#
_entry.id   6f33c7c37a9e3eecea18a07498f0e475
#
_cell.length_a   1.000
_cell.length_b   1.000
_cell.length_c   1.000
_cell.angle_alpha   90.00
_cell.angle_beta   90.00
_cell.angle_gamma   90.00
#
_symmetry.space_group_name_H-M   'P 1'
#
loop_
_entity.id
_entity.type
_entity.pdbx_description
1 polymer ?
#
loop_
_entity_poly.entity_id
_entity_poly.type
_entity_poly.pdbx_seq_one_letter_code
_entity_poly.pdbx_strand_id
1 'polypeptide(L)'
;MSFIKPKTIVVGTTVGMLLLGTGCLQNVPGSYFSVNNNYDAKQVKSESDGIVALKEVFDSSVEKIPTLSAVGYAVVSSQPGRTDAQKRLMAIRSARMAAMRELAEQIHGIKVDSNTTVIDLMVQNDTFRAVVKGVIRGAKTVRINPTGDDTYETVLEIDKDMMLMMLRSARRT
;
A
#
# COMPACT_ATOMS: atom_id res chain seq x y z
N MET A 1 47.80 7.34 -5.81
CA MET A 1 48.30 6.81 -4.53
C MET A 1 47.88 7.78 -3.45
N SER A 2 46.82 7.47 -2.71
CA SER A 2 46.47 8.19 -1.48
C SER A 2 45.82 7.18 -0.52
N PHE A 3 46.54 6.89 0.57
CA PHE A 3 46.20 5.92 1.62
C PHE A 3 45.15 6.50 2.55
N ILE A 4 44.02 5.82 2.72
CA ILE A 4 43.04 6.12 3.77
C ILE A 4 43.32 5.21 4.96
N LYS A 5 43.68 5.83 6.11
CA LYS A 5 43.94 5.15 7.41
C LYS A 5 42.63 4.72 8.07
N PRO A 6 42.55 3.52 8.69
CA PRO A 6 41.42 3.11 9.50
C PRO A 6 41.44 3.77 10.89
N LYS A 7 40.29 4.23 11.35
CA LYS A 7 40.06 4.72 12.73
C LYS A 7 39.89 3.54 13.68
N THR A 8 40.80 3.45 14.64
CA THR A 8 40.78 2.51 15.74
C THR A 8 39.69 2.90 16.77
N ILE A 9 38.77 1.98 17.04
CA ILE A 9 37.78 2.11 18.11
C ILE A 9 38.37 1.51 19.38
N VAL A 10 38.56 2.33 20.41
CA VAL A 10 39.03 1.94 21.75
C VAL A 10 37.80 1.45 22.54
N VAL A 11 37.78 0.16 22.89
CA VAL A 11 36.81 -0.44 23.82
C VAL A 11 37.35 -0.28 25.21
N GLY A 12 36.70 0.60 26.02
CA GLY A 12 36.97 0.78 27.42
C GLY A 12 36.24 -0.27 28.26
N THR A 13 36.98 -1.21 28.82
CA THR A 13 36.53 -2.15 29.84
C THR A 13 36.61 -1.45 31.23
N THR A 14 35.48 -1.12 31.83
CA THR A 14 35.39 -0.76 33.23
C THR A 14 34.98 -1.96 34.07
N VAL A 15 35.94 -2.44 34.84
CA VAL A 15 35.76 -3.40 35.94
C VAL A 15 35.14 -2.64 37.12
N GLY A 16 33.91 -2.96 37.49
CA GLY A 16 33.20 -2.40 38.65
C GLY A 16 32.97 -3.46 39.73
N MET A 17 33.65 -3.27 40.77
CA MET A 17 33.79 -3.74 42.12
C MET A 17 32.50 -4.25 42.79
N LEU A 18 32.58 -5.52 43.25
CA LEU A 18 31.62 -6.23 44.11
C LEU A 18 31.62 -5.62 45.53
N LEU A 19 30.52 -5.02 45.98
CA LEU A 19 30.29 -4.73 47.38
C LEU A 19 29.10 -5.56 47.89
N LEU A 20 29.43 -6.54 48.74
CA LEU A 20 28.50 -7.29 49.56
C LEU A 20 27.97 -6.35 50.69
N GLY A 21 26.73 -5.90 50.51
CA GLY A 21 25.96 -5.20 51.53
C GLY A 21 24.84 -6.10 52.05
N THR A 22 25.08 -6.70 53.24
CA THR A 22 24.04 -7.29 54.09
C THR A 22 23.22 -6.16 54.66
N GLY A 23 21.99 -5.93 54.16
CA GLY A 23 21.07 -4.90 54.62
C GLY A 23 19.69 -5.45 54.90
N CYS A 24 19.32 -5.51 56.12
CA CYS A 24 18.04 -5.66 56.82
C CYS A 24 16.78 -5.66 55.94
N LEU A 25 15.98 -6.73 56.15
CA LEU A 25 14.54 -6.72 55.85
C LEU A 25 13.87 -5.59 56.68
N GLN A 26 13.66 -4.44 56.08
CA GLN A 26 12.70 -3.48 56.58
C GLN A 26 11.32 -3.81 56.03
N ASN A 27 10.43 -4.11 56.95
CA ASN A 27 9.01 -4.32 56.80
C ASN A 27 8.38 -3.10 56.12
N VAL A 28 8.11 -3.16 54.84
CA VAL A 28 7.36 -2.13 54.09
C VAL A 28 5.89 -2.34 54.41
N PRO A 29 5.22 -1.39 55.10
CA PRO A 29 3.76 -1.50 55.27
C PRO A 29 3.12 -1.43 53.90
N GLY A 30 2.34 -2.46 53.56
CA GLY A 30 1.62 -2.55 52.32
C GLY A 30 0.66 -1.38 52.16
N SER A 31 1.10 -0.34 51.46
CA SER A 31 0.19 0.62 50.86
C SER A 31 -0.46 -0.10 49.67
N TYR A 32 -1.62 -0.67 49.93
CA TYR A 32 -2.50 -1.11 48.84
C TYR A 32 -2.74 0.11 47.97
N PHE A 33 -2.14 0.12 46.77
CA PHE A 33 -2.47 1.07 45.74
C PHE A 33 -3.93 0.78 45.34
N SER A 34 -4.85 1.49 46.00
CA SER A 34 -6.25 1.49 45.62
C SER A 34 -6.30 2.17 44.26
N VAL A 35 -6.35 1.38 43.21
CA VAL A 35 -6.70 1.86 41.86
C VAL A 35 -8.12 2.38 41.97
N ASN A 36 -8.24 3.69 42.09
CA ASN A 36 -9.51 4.37 42.08
C ASN A 36 -10.07 4.26 40.68
N ASN A 37 -10.87 3.23 40.42
CA ASN A 37 -11.57 2.97 39.13
C ASN A 37 -12.72 3.96 38.90
N ASN A 38 -12.56 5.21 39.33
CA ASN A 38 -13.41 6.30 38.91
C ASN A 38 -12.92 6.85 37.57
N TYR A 39 -12.90 6.00 36.54
CA TYR A 39 -12.93 6.49 35.17
C TYR A 39 -14.34 7.05 34.98
N ASP A 40 -14.41 8.38 34.88
CA ASP A 40 -15.66 9.07 34.61
C ASP A 40 -16.27 8.47 33.33
N ALA A 41 -17.40 7.77 33.45
CA ALA A 41 -18.11 7.15 32.32
C ALA A 41 -18.46 8.18 31.24
N LYS A 42 -18.44 9.46 31.59
CA LYS A 42 -18.63 10.59 30.68
C LYS A 42 -17.41 10.85 29.79
N GLN A 43 -16.19 10.59 30.30
CA GLN A 43 -14.95 10.76 29.52
C GLN A 43 -14.76 9.64 28.51
N VAL A 44 -15.05 8.39 28.91
CA VAL A 44 -15.01 7.21 28.02
C VAL A 44 -16.04 7.32 26.89
N LYS A 45 -17.23 7.87 27.18
CA LYS A 45 -18.27 8.09 26.18
C LYS A 45 -17.88 9.16 25.16
N SER A 46 -17.23 10.25 25.61
CA SER A 46 -16.75 11.32 24.71
C SER A 46 -15.63 10.84 23.78
N GLU A 47 -14.77 9.95 24.28
CA GLU A 47 -13.66 9.38 23.49
C GLU A 47 -14.18 8.35 22.45
N SER A 48 -15.18 7.53 22.83
CA SER A 48 -15.84 6.60 21.92
C SER A 48 -16.61 7.32 20.80
N ASP A 49 -17.30 8.42 21.13
CA ASP A 49 -18.05 9.22 20.15
C ASP A 49 -17.10 9.91 19.16
N GLY A 50 -15.91 10.36 19.61
CA GLY A 50 -14.85 10.89 18.75
C GLY A 50 -14.27 9.85 17.79
N ILE A 51 -14.07 8.62 18.26
CA ILE A 51 -13.57 7.51 17.42
C ILE A 51 -14.61 7.10 16.38
N VAL A 52 -15.89 7.05 16.75
CA VAL A 52 -16.98 6.75 15.82
C VAL A 52 -17.10 7.83 14.75
N ALA A 53 -17.06 9.11 15.11
CA ALA A 53 -17.08 10.22 14.16
C ALA A 53 -15.88 10.21 13.22
N LEU A 54 -14.66 9.93 13.72
CA LEU A 54 -13.46 9.77 12.89
C LEU A 54 -13.59 8.58 11.92
N LYS A 55 -14.17 7.47 12.37
CA LYS A 55 -14.42 6.31 11.52
C LYS A 55 -15.41 6.64 10.42
N GLU A 56 -16.48 7.33 10.72
CA GLU A 56 -17.52 7.73 9.75
C GLU A 56 -16.96 8.70 8.70
N VAL A 57 -16.14 9.69 9.11
CA VAL A 57 -15.43 10.58 8.18
C VAL A 57 -14.44 9.82 7.33
N PHE A 58 -13.72 8.84 7.91
CA PHE A 58 -12.78 8.01 7.17
C PHE A 58 -13.51 7.12 6.16
N ASP A 59 -14.56 6.42 6.58
CA ASP A 59 -15.36 5.53 5.72
C ASP A 59 -16.01 6.32 4.58
N SER A 60 -16.56 7.53 4.84
CA SER A 60 -17.12 8.40 3.80
C SER A 60 -16.07 8.93 2.82
N SER A 61 -14.83 9.13 3.25
CA SER A 61 -13.74 9.53 2.36
C SER A 61 -13.21 8.36 1.51
N VAL A 62 -13.25 7.14 2.05
CA VAL A 62 -12.90 5.90 1.34
C VAL A 62 -13.96 5.53 0.30
N GLU A 63 -15.23 5.80 0.59
CA GLU A 63 -16.34 5.53 -0.34
C GLU A 63 -16.28 6.41 -1.61
N LYS A 64 -15.66 7.57 -1.53
CA LYS A 64 -15.46 8.48 -2.67
C LYS A 64 -14.36 8.04 -3.65
N ILE A 65 -13.55 7.01 -3.30
CA ILE A 65 -12.53 6.50 -4.21
C ILE A 65 -13.19 5.54 -5.19
N PRO A 66 -13.24 5.89 -6.49
CA PRO A 66 -13.84 5.02 -7.49
C PRO A 66 -13.00 3.77 -7.69
N THR A 67 -13.67 2.64 -7.89
CA THR A 67 -13.03 1.45 -8.44
C THR A 67 -12.65 1.76 -9.89
N LEU A 68 -11.39 1.53 -10.27
CA LEU A 68 -10.94 1.70 -11.65
C LEU A 68 -11.09 0.40 -12.40
N SER A 69 -11.76 0.44 -13.55
CA SER A 69 -11.86 -0.69 -14.46
C SER A 69 -11.47 -0.27 -15.87
N ALA A 70 -10.86 -1.20 -16.61
CA ALA A 70 -10.52 -0.99 -17.99
C ALA A 70 -10.78 -2.25 -18.83
N VAL A 71 -11.06 -2.03 -20.09
CA VAL A 71 -11.37 -3.09 -21.07
C VAL A 71 -10.33 -3.06 -22.17
N GLY A 72 -9.82 -4.23 -22.51
CA GLY A 72 -8.90 -4.38 -23.64
C GLY A 72 -9.41 -5.41 -24.62
N TYR A 73 -9.16 -5.19 -25.89
CA TYR A 73 -9.55 -6.07 -27.00
C TYR A 73 -8.34 -6.53 -27.78
N ALA A 74 -8.43 -7.75 -28.33
CA ALA A 74 -7.43 -8.26 -29.28
C ALA A 74 -8.05 -9.24 -30.25
N VAL A 75 -7.68 -9.10 -31.53
CA VAL A 75 -8.12 -9.94 -32.63
C VAL A 75 -7.27 -11.21 -32.66
N VAL A 76 -7.91 -12.40 -32.79
CA VAL A 76 -7.25 -13.72 -32.78
C VAL A 76 -6.43 -13.93 -34.03
N SER A 77 -7.01 -13.63 -35.22
CA SER A 77 -6.32 -13.83 -36.48
C SER A 77 -5.04 -13.04 -36.65
N SER A 78 -4.93 -11.89 -35.97
CA SER A 78 -3.73 -11.04 -35.99
C SER A 78 -2.62 -11.55 -35.08
N GLN A 79 -2.88 -12.55 -34.23
CA GLN A 79 -1.89 -13.02 -33.26
C GLN A 79 -0.92 -14.04 -33.86
N PRO A 80 0.37 -14.02 -33.43
CA PRO A 80 1.29 -15.05 -33.84
C PRO A 80 0.92 -16.39 -33.21
N GLY A 81 0.98 -17.47 -33.99
CA GLY A 81 0.71 -18.83 -33.53
C GLY A 81 0.56 -19.80 -34.69
N ARG A 82 0.95 -21.04 -34.45
CA ARG A 82 0.84 -22.12 -35.44
C ARG A 82 -0.54 -22.79 -35.46
N THR A 83 -1.22 -22.76 -34.30
CA THR A 83 -2.54 -23.35 -34.12
C THR A 83 -3.54 -22.30 -33.65
N ASP A 84 -4.82 -22.52 -33.90
CA ASP A 84 -5.89 -21.62 -33.47
C ASP A 84 -5.94 -21.49 -31.94
N ALA A 85 -5.63 -22.57 -31.21
CA ALA A 85 -5.55 -22.55 -29.76
C ALA A 85 -4.42 -21.60 -29.28
N GLN A 86 -3.26 -21.62 -29.93
CA GLN A 86 -2.16 -20.71 -29.63
C GLN A 86 -2.54 -19.25 -29.92
N LYS A 87 -3.16 -18.99 -31.07
CA LYS A 87 -3.64 -17.64 -31.44
C LYS A 87 -4.64 -17.10 -30.40
N ARG A 88 -5.62 -17.93 -29.99
CA ARG A 88 -6.59 -17.55 -28.94
C ARG A 88 -5.90 -17.20 -27.61
N LEU A 89 -4.95 -18.01 -27.14
CA LEU A 89 -4.18 -17.71 -25.92
C LEU A 89 -3.39 -16.40 -26.05
N MET A 90 -2.81 -16.14 -27.20
CA MET A 90 -2.10 -14.89 -27.48
C MET A 90 -3.05 -13.70 -27.52
N ALA A 91 -4.25 -13.84 -28.11
CA ALA A 91 -5.28 -12.80 -28.11
C ALA A 91 -5.71 -12.43 -26.67
N ILE A 92 -5.96 -13.41 -25.82
CA ILE A 92 -6.29 -13.16 -24.40
C ILE A 92 -5.17 -12.39 -23.70
N ARG A 93 -3.91 -12.76 -23.93
CA ARG A 93 -2.76 -12.03 -23.34
C ARG A 93 -2.66 -10.61 -23.89
N SER A 94 -2.85 -10.43 -25.20
CA SER A 94 -2.82 -9.12 -25.86
C SER A 94 -3.96 -8.23 -25.37
N ALA A 95 -5.18 -8.76 -25.23
CA ALA A 95 -6.33 -8.05 -24.68
C ALA A 95 -6.05 -7.60 -23.23
N ARG A 96 -5.47 -8.49 -22.41
CA ARG A 96 -5.06 -8.12 -21.05
C ARG A 96 -4.01 -6.99 -21.02
N MET A 97 -3.04 -7.02 -21.91
CA MET A 97 -2.03 -5.95 -22.01
C MET A 97 -2.65 -4.63 -22.48
N ALA A 98 -3.63 -4.68 -23.38
CA ALA A 98 -4.39 -3.49 -23.79
C ALA A 98 -5.18 -2.89 -22.61
N ALA A 99 -5.89 -3.73 -21.83
CA ALA A 99 -6.58 -3.29 -20.62
C ALA A 99 -5.63 -2.70 -19.57
N MET A 100 -4.42 -3.28 -19.37
CA MET A 100 -3.42 -2.72 -18.48
C MET A 100 -2.92 -1.35 -18.92
N ARG A 101 -2.80 -1.11 -20.22
CA ARG A 101 -2.42 0.20 -20.78
C ARG A 101 -3.50 1.23 -20.46
N GLU A 102 -4.74 0.89 -20.71
CA GLU A 102 -5.90 1.74 -20.39
C GLU A 102 -5.96 2.07 -18.89
N LEU A 103 -5.77 1.09 -17.99
CA LEU A 103 -5.66 1.34 -16.56
C LEU A 103 -4.50 2.28 -16.21
N ALA A 104 -3.36 2.13 -16.89
CA ALA A 104 -2.22 3.01 -16.66
C ALA A 104 -2.54 4.46 -17.05
N GLU A 105 -3.21 4.68 -18.16
CA GLU A 105 -3.62 6.01 -18.61
C GLU A 105 -4.60 6.65 -17.63
N GLN A 106 -5.60 5.90 -17.15
CA GLN A 106 -6.54 6.37 -16.12
C GLN A 106 -5.82 6.74 -14.82
N ILE A 107 -4.90 5.91 -14.33
CA ILE A 107 -4.14 6.17 -13.10
C ILE A 107 -3.23 7.40 -13.26
N HIS A 108 -2.53 7.52 -14.38
CA HIS A 108 -1.61 8.62 -14.64
C HIS A 108 -2.32 9.99 -14.59
N GLY A 109 -3.59 10.06 -15.00
CA GLY A 109 -4.43 11.25 -14.96
C GLY A 109 -5.00 11.61 -13.59
N ILE A 110 -4.88 10.75 -12.57
CA ILE A 110 -5.41 11.03 -11.24
C ILE A 110 -4.64 12.18 -10.59
N LYS A 111 -5.38 13.16 -10.07
CA LYS A 111 -4.81 14.26 -9.29
C LYS A 111 -4.54 13.79 -7.86
N VAL A 112 -3.34 14.04 -7.38
CA VAL A 112 -2.93 13.77 -5.99
C VAL A 112 -3.18 15.00 -5.12
N ASP A 113 -2.93 16.18 -5.69
CA ASP A 113 -3.25 17.47 -5.11
C ASP A 113 -3.73 18.46 -6.21
N SER A 114 -3.85 19.74 -5.87
CA SER A 114 -4.39 20.76 -6.79
C SER A 114 -3.63 20.88 -8.11
N ASN A 115 -2.30 20.65 -8.10
CA ASN A 115 -1.42 20.92 -9.23
C ASN A 115 -0.60 19.71 -9.70
N THR A 116 -0.63 18.59 -8.98
CA THR A 116 0.24 17.44 -9.21
C THR A 116 -0.60 16.21 -9.55
N THR A 117 -0.25 15.55 -10.64
CA THR A 117 -0.84 14.27 -11.04
C THR A 117 0.04 13.09 -10.61
N VAL A 118 -0.50 11.88 -10.68
CA VAL A 118 0.26 10.66 -10.41
C VAL A 118 1.48 10.56 -11.32
N ILE A 119 1.36 10.92 -12.60
CA ILE A 119 2.50 10.84 -13.54
C ILE A 119 3.59 11.82 -13.17
N ASP A 120 3.27 13.02 -12.69
CA ASP A 120 4.25 14.02 -12.28
C ASP A 120 5.09 13.51 -11.11
N LEU A 121 4.44 12.88 -10.12
CA LEU A 121 5.13 12.24 -8.99
C LEU A 121 5.99 11.05 -9.43
N MET A 122 5.51 10.26 -10.38
CA MET A 122 6.28 9.11 -10.92
C MET A 122 7.57 9.54 -11.61
N VAL A 123 7.60 10.73 -12.20
CA VAL A 123 8.82 11.28 -12.80
C VAL A 123 9.83 11.69 -11.73
N GLN A 124 9.36 12.20 -10.61
CA GLN A 124 10.19 12.76 -9.54
C GLN A 124 10.63 11.68 -8.52
N ASN A 125 9.87 10.59 -8.36
CA ASN A 125 10.10 9.59 -7.33
C ASN A 125 10.03 8.16 -7.86
N ASP A 126 11.17 7.48 -7.88
CA ASP A 126 11.28 6.10 -8.36
C ASP A 126 10.55 5.09 -7.47
N THR A 127 10.53 5.32 -6.14
CA THR A 127 9.82 4.46 -5.21
C THR A 127 8.31 4.52 -5.47
N PHE A 128 7.77 5.72 -5.64
CA PHE A 128 6.36 5.90 -5.99
C PHE A 128 6.03 5.29 -7.35
N ARG A 129 6.90 5.46 -8.34
CA ARG A 129 6.78 4.81 -9.66
C ARG A 129 6.70 3.28 -9.54
N ALA A 130 7.50 2.67 -8.66
CA ALA A 130 7.45 1.22 -8.42
C ALA A 130 6.11 0.79 -7.81
N VAL A 131 5.55 1.58 -6.87
CA VAL A 131 4.22 1.34 -6.29
C VAL A 131 3.14 1.38 -7.36
N VAL A 132 3.09 2.43 -8.19
CA VAL A 132 2.09 2.57 -9.27
C VAL A 132 2.17 1.41 -10.26
N LYS A 133 3.39 1.04 -10.70
CA LYS A 133 3.59 -0.14 -11.57
C LYS A 133 3.12 -1.44 -10.90
N GLY A 134 3.31 -1.57 -9.59
CA GLY A 134 2.84 -2.70 -8.80
C GLY A 134 1.32 -2.78 -8.79
N VAL A 135 0.64 -1.66 -8.56
CA VAL A 135 -0.83 -1.54 -8.57
C VAL A 135 -1.41 -1.94 -9.93
N ILE A 136 -0.90 -1.38 -11.03
CA ILE A 136 -1.36 -1.72 -12.38
C ILE A 136 -1.17 -3.21 -12.68
N ARG A 137 -0.02 -3.76 -12.33
CA ARG A 137 0.30 -5.18 -12.57
C ARG A 137 -0.54 -6.12 -11.70
N GLY A 138 -0.94 -5.66 -10.51
CA GLY A 138 -1.80 -6.37 -9.56
C GLY A 138 -3.29 -6.31 -9.89
N ALA A 139 -3.70 -5.60 -10.96
CA ALA A 139 -5.10 -5.52 -11.37
C ALA A 139 -5.72 -6.91 -11.58
N LYS A 140 -6.92 -7.10 -11.02
CA LYS A 140 -7.66 -8.36 -11.11
C LYS A 140 -8.32 -8.50 -12.46
N THR A 141 -8.27 -9.69 -13.03
CA THR A 141 -9.07 -10.02 -14.22
C THR A 141 -10.48 -10.37 -13.77
N VAL A 142 -11.44 -9.51 -14.09
CA VAL A 142 -12.86 -9.71 -13.76
C VAL A 142 -13.52 -10.62 -14.78
N ARG A 143 -13.19 -10.43 -16.05
CA ARG A 143 -13.84 -11.14 -17.15
C ARG A 143 -12.91 -11.30 -18.34
N ILE A 144 -13.05 -12.45 -19.02
CA ILE A 144 -12.45 -12.73 -20.32
C ILE A 144 -13.56 -13.31 -21.19
N ASN A 145 -13.96 -12.62 -22.25
CA ASN A 145 -15.03 -13.06 -23.13
C ASN A 145 -14.59 -13.04 -24.59
N PRO A 146 -15.05 -14.00 -25.39
CA PRO A 146 -15.06 -13.83 -26.84
C PRO A 146 -16.11 -12.76 -27.22
N THR A 147 -15.74 -11.83 -28.06
CA THR A 147 -16.59 -10.77 -28.58
C THR A 147 -16.61 -10.88 -30.10
N GLY A 148 -17.75 -11.29 -30.66
CA GLY A 148 -17.80 -11.68 -32.06
C GLY A 148 -17.02 -12.96 -32.35
N ASP A 149 -16.67 -13.19 -33.62
CA ASP A 149 -16.10 -14.46 -34.08
C ASP A 149 -14.57 -14.54 -33.89
N ASP A 150 -13.89 -13.40 -33.87
CA ASP A 150 -12.41 -13.33 -33.93
C ASP A 150 -11.79 -12.37 -32.92
N THR A 151 -12.50 -11.96 -31.86
CA THR A 151 -11.98 -10.99 -30.88
C THR A 151 -12.17 -11.49 -29.45
N TYR A 152 -11.16 -11.26 -28.59
CA TYR A 152 -11.29 -11.45 -27.17
C TYR A 152 -11.30 -10.09 -26.45
N GLU A 153 -12.21 -9.99 -25.50
CA GLU A 153 -12.31 -8.91 -24.52
C GLU A 153 -11.74 -9.36 -23.19
N THR A 154 -10.97 -8.53 -22.55
CA THR A 154 -10.53 -8.72 -21.16
C THR A 154 -10.84 -7.49 -20.35
N VAL A 155 -11.54 -7.67 -19.22
CA VAL A 155 -11.85 -6.62 -18.26
C VAL A 155 -10.95 -6.77 -17.04
N LEU A 156 -10.24 -5.71 -16.69
CA LEU A 156 -9.41 -5.61 -15.49
C LEU A 156 -10.02 -4.60 -14.52
N GLU A 157 -9.78 -4.83 -13.25
CA GLU A 157 -10.22 -3.96 -12.16
C GLU A 157 -9.13 -3.80 -11.12
N ILE A 158 -9.02 -2.59 -10.56
CA ILE A 158 -8.16 -2.28 -9.42
C ILE A 158 -9.04 -2.00 -8.22
N ASP A 159 -8.82 -2.75 -7.15
CA ASP A 159 -9.56 -2.61 -5.89
C ASP A 159 -9.31 -1.25 -5.23
N LYS A 160 -10.30 -0.78 -4.48
CA LYS A 160 -10.22 0.44 -3.65
C LYS A 160 -9.02 0.41 -2.70
N ASP A 161 -8.71 -0.72 -2.10
CA ASP A 161 -7.57 -0.86 -1.17
C ASP A 161 -6.22 -0.62 -1.85
N MET A 162 -6.04 -1.12 -3.06
CA MET A 162 -4.85 -0.87 -3.87
C MET A 162 -4.74 0.60 -4.27
N MET A 163 -5.85 1.23 -4.61
CA MET A 163 -5.90 2.67 -4.90
C MET A 163 -5.56 3.51 -3.67
N LEU A 164 -6.12 3.16 -2.51
CA LEU A 164 -5.80 3.80 -1.22
C LEU A 164 -4.32 3.68 -0.86
N MET A 165 -3.74 2.48 -1.03
CA MET A 165 -2.32 2.24 -0.79
C MET A 165 -1.46 3.15 -1.68
N MET A 166 -1.78 3.26 -2.95
CA MET A 166 -1.07 4.12 -3.91
C MET A 166 -1.17 5.60 -3.51
N LEU A 167 -2.38 6.10 -3.20
CA LEU A 167 -2.59 7.50 -2.81
C LEU A 167 -1.92 7.85 -1.48
N ARG A 168 -1.90 6.90 -0.51
CA ARG A 168 -1.14 7.08 0.74
C ARG A 168 0.37 7.14 0.50
N SER A 169 0.87 6.37 -0.45
CA SER A 169 2.29 6.42 -0.85
C SER A 169 2.63 7.76 -1.48
N ALA A 170 1.76 8.31 -2.31
CA ALA A 170 1.95 9.62 -2.94
C ALA A 170 2.09 10.76 -1.91
N ARG A 171 1.35 10.70 -0.80
CA ARG A 171 1.39 11.72 0.27
C ARG A 171 2.65 11.66 1.14
N ARG A 172 3.42 10.60 1.06
CA ARG A 172 4.67 10.41 1.84
C ARG A 172 5.92 10.79 1.04
N THR A 173 5.72 11.15 -0.20
CA THR A 173 6.74 11.57 -1.14
C THR A 173 6.97 13.06 -1.09
#